data_092ba51ab195432bec5edcf3d7c988ce
#
_entry.id   092ba51ab195432bec5edcf3d7c988ce
#
_cell.length_a   1.000
_cell.length_b   1.000
_cell.length_c   1.000
_cell.angle_alpha   90.00
_cell.angle_beta   90.00
_cell.angle_gamma   90.00
#
_symmetry.space_group_name_H-M   'P 1'
#
loop_
_entity.id
_entity.type
_entity.pdbx_description
1 polymer ?
#
loop_
_entity_poly.entity_id
_entity_poly.type
_entity_poly.pdbx_seq_one_letter_code
_entity_poly.pdbx_strand_id
1 'polypeptide(L)'
;MAIPEGLRTSLNSIRETSIQNNTLYHRYVPEILPTSDIGSFASPILDNPNVMNEFMNVLVQRIVYTQVDIKLFNNPLRVLEGDRIPLGSIGQEIFINPARGRKFNVDDFAGLLAKYEADVKVQYHHLNSDLQYCVTITRAKLKDAFVSWSTLENFIDGLTQSLYNGAYIDQYNMTKGLVSSAYASNQVRVEVISNPNTEALAKEFITKARTIFLNMQTPTPNFNAWRQVGGYGRDILTWSKPEDIVFLVRNDIGAYLDVNVLAQTFNIDRSVLLGNIIYVNDFNEYDNEGTLIFDGSNIVGMIADKSWFRIKEQETTMDEFYNANNRTWQYYLNCVRMYSYSLFSNRSGFCNCTSKCSSNRNEF
;
A
#
# COMPACT_ATOMS: atom_id res chain seq x y z
N MET A 1 24.29 19.90 26.67
CA MET A 1 24.29 19.22 25.37
C MET A 1 23.59 20.12 24.38
N ALA A 2 24.12 20.33 23.17
CA ALA A 2 23.48 21.17 22.18
C ALA A 2 22.14 20.55 21.75
N ILE A 3 21.13 21.38 21.53
CA ILE A 3 19.81 20.94 21.09
C ILE A 3 19.90 20.54 19.63
N PRO A 4 19.38 19.38 19.21
CA PRO A 4 19.26 19.04 17.79
C PRO A 4 18.46 20.10 17.04
N GLU A 5 18.96 20.56 15.89
CA GLU A 5 18.35 21.69 15.17
C GLU A 5 16.94 21.39 14.70
N GLY A 6 16.69 20.19 14.25
CA GLY A 6 15.34 19.74 13.84
C GLY A 6 14.32 19.77 14.97
N LEU A 7 14.71 19.27 16.16
CA LEU A 7 13.87 19.31 17.35
C LEU A 7 13.57 20.76 17.78
N ARG A 8 14.59 21.63 17.81
CA ARG A 8 14.43 23.03 18.14
C ARG A 8 13.45 23.75 17.21
N THR A 9 13.61 23.54 15.91
CA THR A 9 12.73 24.13 14.89
C THR A 9 11.29 23.65 15.07
N SER A 10 11.10 22.36 15.32
CA SER A 10 9.78 21.77 15.55
C SER A 10 9.10 22.33 16.79
N LEU A 11 9.82 22.42 17.92
CA LEU A 11 9.26 22.93 19.17
C LEU A 11 8.96 24.44 19.11
N ASN A 12 9.81 25.24 18.46
CA ASN A 12 9.53 26.67 18.25
C ASN A 12 8.33 26.88 17.33
N SER A 13 8.15 26.06 16.32
CA SER A 13 6.98 26.12 15.46
C SER A 13 5.68 25.73 16.21
N ILE A 14 5.74 24.83 17.22
CA ILE A 14 4.63 24.59 18.15
C ILE A 14 4.27 25.88 18.88
N ARG A 15 5.28 26.58 19.36
CA ARG A 15 5.08 27.87 20.06
C ARG A 15 4.47 28.95 19.14
N GLU A 16 4.91 29.06 17.91
CA GLU A 16 4.33 29.99 16.92
C GLU A 16 2.86 29.67 16.63
N THR A 17 2.52 28.39 16.45
CA THR A 17 1.12 27.96 16.29
C THR A 17 0.28 28.33 17.51
N SER A 18 0.84 28.19 18.71
CA SER A 18 0.21 28.62 19.96
C SER A 18 -0.06 30.13 20.01
N ILE A 19 0.85 30.96 19.48
CA ILE A 19 0.64 32.41 19.34
C ILE A 19 -0.53 32.70 18.41
N GLN A 20 -0.58 32.07 17.25
CA GLN A 20 -1.65 32.26 16.27
C GLN A 20 -3.02 31.87 16.82
N ASN A 21 -3.09 30.82 17.60
CA ASN A 21 -4.32 30.30 18.21
C ASN A 21 -4.64 30.96 19.57
N ASN A 22 -3.83 31.88 20.03
CA ASN A 22 -3.95 32.58 21.33
C ASN A 22 -4.08 31.62 22.53
N THR A 23 -3.35 30.52 22.53
CA THR A 23 -3.36 29.53 23.61
C THR A 23 -2.40 29.90 24.76
N LEU A 24 -2.46 29.20 25.89
CA LEU A 24 -1.63 29.51 27.05
C LEU A 24 -0.18 29.11 26.90
N TYR A 25 0.12 28.13 26.04
CA TYR A 25 1.46 27.57 25.87
C TYR A 25 2.54 28.63 25.62
N HIS A 26 2.31 29.56 24.69
CA HIS A 26 3.29 30.60 24.35
C HIS A 26 3.56 31.61 25.49
N ARG A 27 2.65 31.72 26.45
CA ARG A 27 2.79 32.64 27.61
C ARG A 27 3.68 32.04 28.69
N TYR A 28 3.68 30.74 28.84
CA TYR A 28 4.43 30.04 29.89
C TYR A 28 5.70 29.41 29.39
N VAL A 29 5.78 29.00 28.11
CA VAL A 29 6.94 28.34 27.53
C VAL A 29 7.76 29.34 26.73
N PRO A 30 9.05 29.56 27.11
CA PRO A 30 9.92 30.50 26.40
C PRO A 30 10.31 29.95 25.02
N GLU A 31 10.79 30.84 24.14
CA GLU A 31 11.42 30.45 22.89
C GLU A 31 12.70 29.65 23.16
N ILE A 32 12.89 28.61 22.38
CA ILE A 32 14.03 27.68 22.53
C ILE A 32 15.20 28.20 21.68
N LEU A 33 16.22 28.69 22.38
CA LEU A 33 17.50 29.08 21.79
C LEU A 33 18.48 27.89 21.73
N PRO A 34 19.53 27.93 20.91
CA PRO A 34 20.51 26.83 20.84
C PRO A 34 21.18 26.48 22.17
N THR A 35 21.17 27.39 23.13
CA THR A 35 21.76 27.26 24.47
C THR A 35 20.73 27.06 25.57
N SER A 36 19.45 26.93 25.24
CA SER A 36 18.38 26.74 26.25
C SER A 36 18.57 25.43 27.01
N ASP A 37 18.35 25.52 28.33
CA ASP A 37 18.30 24.32 29.18
C ASP A 37 16.94 23.65 29.09
N ILE A 38 16.94 22.30 29.12
CA ILE A 38 15.70 21.52 29.05
C ILE A 38 14.80 21.78 30.25
N GLY A 39 15.37 22.05 31.43
CA GLY A 39 14.60 22.34 32.64
C GLY A 39 13.73 23.59 32.51
N SER A 40 14.26 24.66 31.88
CA SER A 40 13.51 25.89 31.62
C SER A 40 12.34 25.69 30.65
N PHE A 41 12.47 24.75 29.73
CA PHE A 41 11.42 24.34 28.80
C PHE A 41 10.40 23.38 29.45
N ALA A 42 10.88 22.38 30.20
CA ALA A 42 10.07 21.32 30.77
C ALA A 42 9.21 21.79 31.95
N SER A 43 9.74 22.63 32.86
CA SER A 43 9.05 23.05 34.08
C SER A 43 7.70 23.68 33.80
N PRO A 44 7.54 24.69 32.93
CA PRO A 44 6.24 25.29 32.66
C PRO A 44 5.20 24.30 32.13
N ILE A 45 5.66 23.29 31.36
CA ILE A 45 4.79 22.26 30.78
C ILE A 45 4.35 21.25 31.84
N LEU A 46 5.28 20.77 32.67
CA LEU A 46 5.01 19.74 33.67
C LEU A 46 4.23 20.25 34.88
N ASP A 47 4.40 21.54 35.25
CA ASP A 47 3.78 22.14 36.39
C ASP A 47 2.34 22.61 36.13
N ASN A 48 2.01 22.91 34.85
CA ASN A 48 0.68 23.37 34.46
C ASN A 48 -0.04 22.36 33.58
N PRO A 49 -1.09 21.67 34.06
CA PRO A 49 -1.84 20.68 33.28
C PRO A 49 -2.44 21.22 31.97
N ASN A 50 -2.85 22.49 31.96
CA ASN A 50 -3.42 23.07 30.72
C ASN A 50 -2.37 23.31 29.68
N VAL A 51 -1.19 23.80 30.06
CA VAL A 51 -0.05 24.00 29.16
C VAL A 51 0.44 22.65 28.63
N MET A 52 0.43 21.63 29.50
CA MET A 52 0.80 20.25 29.08
C MET A 52 -0.19 19.68 28.08
N ASN A 53 -1.49 19.86 28.26
CA ASN A 53 -2.50 19.41 27.30
C ASN A 53 -2.36 20.15 25.96
N GLU A 54 -2.14 21.47 25.98
CA GLU A 54 -1.90 22.25 24.78
C GLU A 54 -0.63 21.79 24.04
N PHE A 55 0.46 21.51 24.77
CA PHE A 55 1.68 20.97 24.20
C PHE A 55 1.43 19.64 23.50
N MET A 56 0.74 18.70 24.17
CA MET A 56 0.45 17.38 23.61
C MET A 56 -0.45 17.49 22.38
N ASN A 57 -1.44 18.36 22.38
CA ASN A 57 -2.36 18.61 21.27
C ASN A 57 -1.61 19.11 20.01
N VAL A 58 -0.77 20.13 20.18
CA VAL A 58 -0.02 20.68 19.03
C VAL A 58 1.10 19.76 18.60
N LEU A 59 1.70 18.99 19.52
CA LEU A 59 2.71 17.98 19.20
C LEU A 59 2.17 16.94 18.20
N VAL A 60 0.95 16.48 18.41
CA VAL A 60 0.28 15.52 17.51
C VAL A 60 0.10 16.09 16.10
N GLN A 61 -0.39 17.32 16.00
CA GLN A 61 -0.55 17.98 14.70
C GLN A 61 0.79 18.12 13.98
N ARG A 62 1.89 18.29 14.72
CA ARG A 62 3.24 18.37 14.18
C ARG A 62 3.77 17.03 13.71
N ILE A 63 3.50 15.94 14.43
CA ILE A 63 3.88 14.59 14.01
C ILE A 63 3.30 14.25 12.63
N VAL A 64 2.09 14.69 12.33
CA VAL A 64 1.45 14.51 11.01
C VAL A 64 2.20 15.23 9.88
N TYR A 65 2.80 16.40 10.17
CA TYR A 65 3.46 17.23 9.15
C TYR A 65 4.97 17.09 9.08
N THR A 66 5.61 16.50 10.11
CA THR A 66 7.05 16.33 10.14
C THR A 66 7.39 14.94 9.62
N GLN A 67 7.82 14.85 8.37
CA GLN A 67 8.55 13.66 7.91
C GLN A 67 9.92 13.70 8.60
N VAL A 68 10.02 13.10 9.75
CA VAL A 68 11.29 12.88 10.42
C VAL A 68 11.98 11.73 9.68
N ASP A 69 13.32 11.80 9.55
CA ASP A 69 14.17 10.71 9.01
C ASP A 69 14.22 9.50 9.97
N ILE A 70 13.07 9.00 10.33
CA ILE A 70 12.90 7.82 11.16
C ILE A 70 12.98 6.59 10.24
N LYS A 71 13.45 5.47 10.76
CA LYS A 71 13.38 4.17 10.08
C LYS A 71 11.92 3.72 9.91
N LEU A 72 11.19 4.42 9.07
CA LEU A 72 9.87 3.98 8.63
C LEU A 72 10.02 2.80 7.69
N PHE A 73 9.11 1.85 7.80
CA PHE A 73 9.05 0.74 6.87
C PHE A 73 8.77 1.27 5.46
N ASN A 74 9.74 1.09 4.57
CA ASN A 74 9.56 1.46 3.17
C ASN A 74 8.79 0.34 2.45
N ASN A 75 7.48 0.53 2.31
CA ASN A 75 6.61 -0.41 1.63
C ASN A 75 6.90 -0.45 0.12
N PRO A 76 7.48 -1.54 -0.42
CA PRO A 76 7.80 -1.65 -1.85
C PRO A 76 6.53 -1.71 -2.72
N LEU A 77 5.38 -2.09 -2.16
CA LEU A 77 4.10 -2.17 -2.87
C LEU A 77 3.37 -0.83 -2.96
N ARG A 78 3.88 0.22 -2.33
CA ARG A 78 3.28 1.56 -2.37
C ARG A 78 3.18 2.13 -3.80
N VAL A 79 4.04 1.70 -4.70
CA VAL A 79 4.01 2.09 -6.12
C VAL A 79 2.73 1.63 -6.84
N LEU A 80 1.97 0.69 -6.24
CA LEU A 80 0.71 0.17 -6.74
C LEU A 80 -0.50 0.95 -6.22
N GLU A 81 -0.30 1.91 -5.32
CA GLU A 81 -1.33 2.77 -4.78
C GLU A 81 -1.73 3.84 -5.81
N GLY A 82 -3.02 4.03 -6.00
CA GLY A 82 -3.58 5.06 -6.87
C GLY A 82 -3.94 6.34 -6.11
N ASP A 83 -4.50 7.31 -6.83
CA ASP A 83 -4.92 8.60 -6.29
C ASP A 83 -6.00 8.45 -5.21
N ARG A 84 -6.06 9.44 -4.31
CA ARG A 84 -7.09 9.51 -3.25
C ARG A 84 -8.51 9.56 -3.81
N ILE A 85 -9.45 8.99 -3.05
CA ILE A 85 -10.87 9.03 -3.37
C ILE A 85 -11.55 10.11 -2.54
N PRO A 86 -12.46 10.92 -3.11
CA PRO A 86 -13.29 11.84 -2.33
C PRO A 86 -14.16 11.11 -1.31
N LEU A 87 -14.41 11.77 -0.17
CA LEU A 87 -15.30 11.25 0.87
C LEU A 87 -16.69 10.90 0.31
N GLY A 88 -17.22 9.74 0.72
CA GLY A 88 -18.55 9.27 0.31
C GLY A 88 -18.65 8.73 -1.12
N SER A 89 -17.57 8.66 -1.89
CA SER A 89 -17.59 8.11 -3.23
C SER A 89 -17.36 6.60 -3.26
N ILE A 90 -18.08 5.93 -4.16
CA ILE A 90 -17.86 4.52 -4.51
C ILE A 90 -16.97 4.49 -5.73
N GLY A 91 -15.93 3.65 -5.71
CA GLY A 91 -15.09 3.43 -6.88
C GLY A 91 -15.89 2.73 -7.98
N GLN A 92 -16.04 3.38 -9.15
CA GLN A 92 -16.65 2.76 -10.32
C GLN A 92 -15.60 2.59 -11.40
N GLU A 93 -15.48 1.37 -11.92
CA GLU A 93 -14.65 1.05 -13.07
C GLU A 93 -15.55 0.71 -14.28
N ILE A 94 -15.37 1.43 -15.37
CA ILE A 94 -16.12 1.22 -16.61
C ILE A 94 -15.13 0.75 -17.68
N PHE A 95 -15.43 -0.40 -18.28
CA PHE A 95 -14.70 -0.93 -19.42
C PHE A 95 -15.58 -0.91 -20.66
N ILE A 96 -15.04 -0.37 -21.76
CA ILE A 96 -15.72 -0.32 -23.05
C ILE A 96 -14.90 -1.14 -24.06
N ASN A 97 -15.50 -2.22 -24.55
CA ASN A 97 -14.87 -3.03 -25.58
C ASN A 97 -14.66 -2.25 -26.89
N PRO A 98 -13.56 -2.48 -27.62
CA PRO A 98 -13.35 -1.91 -28.94
C PRO A 98 -14.48 -2.27 -29.90
N ALA A 99 -14.92 -1.31 -30.70
CA ALA A 99 -15.88 -1.55 -31.76
C ALA A 99 -15.30 -2.51 -32.81
N ARG A 100 -16.14 -3.40 -33.33
CA ARG A 100 -15.71 -4.31 -34.42
C ARG A 100 -15.95 -3.64 -35.76
N GLY A 101 -14.92 -3.65 -36.61
CA GLY A 101 -15.08 -3.31 -38.01
C GLY A 101 -16.00 -4.31 -38.71
N ARG A 102 -16.85 -3.83 -39.57
CA ARG A 102 -17.63 -4.65 -40.50
C ARG A 102 -17.22 -4.33 -41.93
N LYS A 103 -17.41 -5.29 -42.84
CA LYS A 103 -17.20 -5.06 -44.26
C LYS A 103 -18.25 -4.06 -44.75
N PHE A 104 -17.81 -3.00 -45.37
CA PHE A 104 -18.73 -2.01 -45.96
C PHE A 104 -19.40 -2.62 -47.19
N ASN A 105 -20.72 -2.50 -47.28
CA ASN A 105 -21.52 -2.90 -48.45
C ASN A 105 -22.55 -1.82 -48.72
N VAL A 106 -22.57 -1.30 -49.95
CA VAL A 106 -23.49 -0.23 -50.35
C VAL A 106 -24.95 -0.70 -50.40
N ASP A 107 -25.15 -2.00 -50.68
CA ASP A 107 -26.46 -2.62 -50.81
C ASP A 107 -27.04 -3.17 -49.50
N ASP A 108 -26.35 -2.97 -48.37
CA ASP A 108 -26.79 -3.44 -47.06
C ASP A 108 -27.75 -2.47 -46.38
N PHE A 109 -28.99 -2.47 -46.83
CA PHE A 109 -30.09 -1.63 -46.26
C PHE A 109 -30.42 -2.06 -44.80
N ALA A 110 -30.27 -3.32 -44.44
CA ALA A 110 -30.49 -3.79 -43.08
C ALA A 110 -29.41 -3.23 -42.12
N GLY A 111 -28.17 -3.16 -42.59
CA GLY A 111 -27.07 -2.56 -41.83
C GLY A 111 -27.17 -1.06 -41.64
N LEU A 112 -27.89 -0.35 -42.53
CA LEU A 112 -28.10 1.09 -42.41
C LEU A 112 -29.00 1.45 -41.22
N LEU A 113 -29.98 0.60 -40.89
CA LEU A 113 -30.92 0.79 -39.78
C LEU A 113 -30.55 0.04 -38.51
N ALA A 114 -29.46 -0.71 -38.51
CA ALA A 114 -29.04 -1.49 -37.37
C ALA A 114 -28.47 -0.59 -36.26
N LYS A 115 -28.86 -0.87 -35.01
CA LYS A 115 -28.26 -0.23 -33.83
C LYS A 115 -26.95 -0.92 -33.46
N TYR A 116 -25.90 -0.14 -33.28
CA TYR A 116 -24.59 -0.60 -32.83
C TYR A 116 -24.27 0.00 -31.46
N GLU A 117 -24.71 -0.68 -30.42
CA GLU A 117 -24.49 -0.24 -29.04
C GLU A 117 -23.07 -0.59 -28.59
N ALA A 118 -22.45 0.31 -27.80
CA ALA A 118 -21.17 0.03 -27.19
C ALA A 118 -21.30 -1.09 -26.16
N ASP A 119 -20.38 -2.04 -26.19
CA ASP A 119 -20.32 -3.13 -25.19
C ASP A 119 -19.62 -2.62 -23.94
N VAL A 120 -20.41 -2.18 -22.94
CA VAL A 120 -19.94 -1.58 -21.69
C VAL A 120 -20.07 -2.59 -20.56
N LYS A 121 -18.99 -2.71 -19.78
CA LYS A 121 -18.94 -3.50 -18.55
C LYS A 121 -18.63 -2.58 -17.38
N VAL A 122 -19.21 -2.84 -16.21
CA VAL A 122 -19.03 -2.02 -15.00
C VAL A 122 -18.68 -2.90 -13.83
N GLN A 123 -17.72 -2.44 -13.03
CA GLN A 123 -17.36 -3.01 -11.73
C GLN A 123 -17.40 -1.91 -10.68
N TYR A 124 -17.91 -2.24 -9.50
CA TYR A 124 -17.94 -1.33 -8.35
C TYR A 124 -16.93 -1.77 -7.30
N HIS A 125 -16.25 -0.81 -6.71
CA HIS A 125 -15.26 -1.00 -5.66
C HIS A 125 -15.71 -0.24 -4.42
N HIS A 126 -15.76 -0.92 -3.28
CA HIS A 126 -16.20 -0.36 -2.01
C HIS A 126 -15.02 -0.18 -1.06
N LEU A 127 -15.15 0.76 -0.15
CA LEU A 127 -14.26 0.90 1.00
C LEU A 127 -14.42 -0.36 1.87
N ASN A 128 -13.32 -1.01 2.21
CA ASN A 128 -13.31 -2.26 2.95
C ASN A 128 -12.26 -2.32 4.05
N SER A 129 -11.55 -1.22 4.29
CA SER A 129 -10.56 -1.12 5.35
C SER A 129 -10.75 0.20 6.10
N ASP A 130 -11.07 0.11 7.38
CA ASP A 130 -11.14 1.21 8.32
C ASP A 130 -10.36 0.78 9.57
N LEU A 131 -9.10 1.20 9.64
CA LEU A 131 -8.16 0.78 10.67
C LEU A 131 -7.75 1.96 11.54
N GLN A 132 -7.73 1.72 12.84
CA GLN A 132 -7.31 2.67 13.85
C GLN A 132 -6.07 2.14 14.58
N TYR A 133 -4.99 2.92 14.56
CA TYR A 133 -3.76 2.63 15.31
C TYR A 133 -3.71 3.52 16.55
N CYS A 134 -3.52 2.91 17.71
CA CYS A 134 -3.57 3.61 18.98
C CYS A 134 -2.25 3.48 19.75
N VAL A 135 -1.78 4.61 20.30
CA VAL A 135 -0.67 4.64 21.25
C VAL A 135 -1.07 5.45 22.48
N THR A 136 -0.81 4.89 23.66
CA THR A 136 -1.11 5.53 24.94
C THR A 136 0.14 6.05 25.62
N ILE A 137 0.12 7.31 26.03
CA ILE A 137 1.19 7.97 26.76
C ILE A 137 0.74 8.24 28.19
N THR A 138 1.51 7.75 29.14
CA THR A 138 1.29 8.07 30.56
C THR A 138 2.07 9.34 30.95
N ARG A 139 1.55 10.07 31.96
CA ARG A 139 2.25 11.23 32.52
C ARG A 139 3.67 10.91 33.02
N ALA A 140 3.91 9.69 33.50
CA ALA A 140 5.24 9.25 33.92
C ALA A 140 6.21 9.19 32.74
N LYS A 141 5.82 8.53 31.64
CA LYS A 141 6.65 8.45 30.42
C LYS A 141 6.96 9.85 29.84
N LEU A 142 5.98 10.76 29.89
CA LEU A 142 6.19 12.13 29.45
C LEU A 142 7.22 12.85 30.34
N LYS A 143 7.15 12.69 31.67
CA LYS A 143 8.18 13.25 32.57
C LYS A 143 9.56 12.71 32.29
N ASP A 144 9.67 11.40 32.02
CA ASP A 144 10.95 10.77 31.69
C ASP A 144 11.51 11.27 30.35
N ALA A 145 10.64 11.63 29.39
CA ALA A 145 11.05 12.23 28.13
C ALA A 145 11.70 13.62 28.32
N PHE A 146 11.27 14.39 29.32
CA PHE A 146 11.81 15.73 29.61
C PHE A 146 13.13 15.72 30.42
N VAL A 147 13.78 14.57 30.60
CA VAL A 147 15.09 14.51 31.29
C VAL A 147 16.21 15.12 30.45
N SER A 148 16.18 14.95 29.12
CA SER A 148 17.15 15.54 28.20
C SER A 148 16.53 15.80 26.82
N TRP A 149 17.14 16.68 26.04
CA TRP A 149 16.70 16.95 24.67
C TRP A 149 16.71 15.68 23.78
N SER A 150 17.72 14.85 23.92
CA SER A 150 17.81 13.59 23.15
C SER A 150 16.73 12.58 23.58
N THR A 151 16.36 12.56 24.86
CA THR A 151 15.28 11.67 25.36
C THR A 151 13.93 12.12 24.81
N LEU A 152 13.69 13.43 24.76
CA LEU A 152 12.47 14.01 24.20
C LEU A 152 12.36 13.73 22.69
N GLU A 153 13.44 13.89 21.94
CA GLU A 153 13.52 13.57 20.51
C GLU A 153 13.18 12.10 20.27
N ASN A 154 13.89 11.18 20.94
CA ASN A 154 13.64 9.74 20.83
C ASN A 154 12.19 9.35 21.21
N PHE A 155 11.60 10.06 22.14
CA PHE A 155 10.22 9.82 22.55
C PHE A 155 9.23 10.21 21.43
N ILE A 156 9.39 11.39 20.84
CA ILE A 156 8.54 11.88 19.74
C ILE A 156 8.70 10.94 18.53
N ASP A 157 9.95 10.60 18.21
CA ASP A 157 10.28 9.70 17.11
C ASP A 157 9.67 8.31 17.30
N GLY A 158 9.77 7.77 18.52
CA GLY A 158 9.20 6.47 18.86
C GLY A 158 7.68 6.42 18.71
N LEU A 159 6.97 7.49 19.06
CA LEU A 159 5.52 7.59 18.87
C LEU A 159 5.14 7.59 17.40
N THR A 160 5.80 8.45 16.62
CA THR A 160 5.58 8.56 15.18
C THR A 160 5.86 7.23 14.49
N GLN A 161 7.00 6.61 14.83
CA GLN A 161 7.41 5.33 14.27
C GLN A 161 6.42 4.22 14.56
N SER A 162 5.91 4.16 15.80
CA SER A 162 4.95 3.13 16.21
C SER A 162 3.65 3.20 15.40
N LEU A 163 3.08 4.40 15.24
CA LEU A 163 1.81 4.60 14.54
C LEU A 163 1.95 4.35 13.02
N TYR A 164 2.93 5.00 12.40
CA TYR A 164 3.09 4.91 10.94
C TYR A 164 3.62 3.56 10.46
N ASN A 165 4.54 2.93 11.20
CA ASN A 165 5.00 1.60 10.84
C ASN A 165 3.89 0.57 10.92
N GLY A 166 3.00 0.64 11.92
CA GLY A 166 1.80 -0.18 11.98
C GLY A 166 0.96 -0.03 10.70
N ALA A 167 0.64 1.21 10.33
CA ALA A 167 -0.15 1.50 9.13
C ALA A 167 0.52 1.02 7.82
N TYR A 168 1.85 1.17 7.68
CA TYR A 168 2.57 0.75 6.47
C TYR A 168 2.73 -0.76 6.37
N ILE A 169 2.91 -1.46 7.50
CA ILE A 169 2.98 -2.92 7.53
C ILE A 169 1.63 -3.52 7.14
N ASP A 170 0.53 -2.99 7.67
CA ASP A 170 -0.80 -3.46 7.33
C ASP A 170 -1.16 -3.15 5.87
N GLN A 171 -0.78 -1.97 5.37
CA GLN A 171 -0.92 -1.65 3.95
C GLN A 171 -0.17 -2.65 3.06
N TYR A 172 1.06 -3.01 3.42
CA TYR A 172 1.84 -4.02 2.71
C TYR A 172 1.14 -5.37 2.73
N ASN A 173 0.69 -5.84 3.90
CA ASN A 173 0.02 -7.12 4.06
C ASN A 173 -1.31 -7.17 3.30
N MET A 174 -2.13 -6.12 3.38
CA MET A 174 -3.40 -6.02 2.64
C MET A 174 -3.21 -5.98 1.13
N THR A 175 -2.20 -5.25 0.64
CA THR A 175 -1.86 -5.23 -0.79
C THR A 175 -1.43 -6.61 -1.28
N LYS A 176 -0.60 -7.30 -0.50
CA LYS A 176 -0.20 -8.68 -0.75
C LYS A 176 -1.39 -9.64 -0.71
N GLY A 177 -2.29 -9.48 0.25
CA GLY A 177 -3.52 -10.25 0.40
C GLY A 177 -4.47 -10.17 -0.80
N LEU A 178 -4.45 -9.06 -1.58
CA LEU A 178 -5.21 -9.00 -2.85
C LEU A 178 -4.75 -10.07 -3.84
N VAL A 179 -3.45 -10.32 -3.93
CA VAL A 179 -2.90 -11.37 -4.80
C VAL A 179 -3.39 -12.72 -4.33
N SER A 180 -3.23 -13.03 -3.05
CA SER A 180 -3.67 -14.27 -2.43
C SER A 180 -5.16 -14.52 -2.63
N SER A 181 -5.99 -13.50 -2.40
CA SER A 181 -7.44 -13.54 -2.59
C SER A 181 -7.82 -13.80 -4.05
N ALA A 182 -7.12 -13.20 -5.01
CA ALA A 182 -7.37 -13.44 -6.43
C ALA A 182 -7.02 -14.88 -6.86
N TYR A 183 -5.95 -15.46 -6.29
CA TYR A 183 -5.62 -16.87 -6.48
C TYR A 183 -6.67 -17.79 -5.84
N ALA A 184 -7.07 -17.53 -4.61
CA ALA A 184 -8.09 -18.29 -3.91
C ALA A 184 -9.44 -18.30 -4.66
N SER A 185 -9.79 -17.18 -5.29
CA SER A 185 -11.02 -17.02 -6.08
C SER A 185 -10.91 -17.54 -7.52
N ASN A 186 -9.82 -18.18 -7.91
CA ASN A 186 -9.55 -18.65 -9.29
C ASN A 186 -9.68 -17.55 -10.36
N GLN A 187 -9.42 -16.30 -9.99
CA GLN A 187 -9.52 -15.16 -10.90
C GLN A 187 -8.19 -14.84 -11.60
N VAL A 188 -7.14 -15.56 -11.29
CA VAL A 188 -5.82 -15.44 -11.93
C VAL A 188 -5.60 -16.62 -12.86
N ARG A 189 -5.19 -16.35 -14.11
CA ARG A 189 -4.68 -17.40 -14.99
C ARG A 189 -3.34 -17.87 -14.43
N VAL A 190 -3.24 -19.14 -14.09
CA VAL A 190 -2.06 -19.73 -13.48
C VAL A 190 -1.28 -20.52 -14.49
N GLU A 191 0.01 -20.22 -14.64
CA GLU A 191 0.99 -21.04 -15.35
C GLU A 191 1.75 -21.90 -14.33
N VAL A 192 1.72 -23.20 -14.54
CA VAL A 192 2.45 -24.15 -13.68
C VAL A 192 3.92 -24.16 -14.09
N ILE A 193 4.78 -24.02 -13.09
CA ILE A 193 6.22 -24.04 -13.26
C ILE A 193 6.85 -24.98 -12.23
N SER A 194 8.01 -25.56 -12.55
CA SER A 194 8.85 -26.20 -11.54
C SER A 194 9.56 -25.13 -10.72
N ASN A 195 9.83 -25.43 -9.45
CA ASN A 195 10.57 -24.49 -8.60
C ASN A 195 11.92 -24.12 -9.26
N PRO A 196 12.20 -22.84 -9.55
CA PRO A 196 13.38 -22.43 -10.31
C PRO A 196 14.67 -22.44 -9.46
N ASN A 197 14.96 -23.57 -8.84
CA ASN A 197 16.13 -23.79 -7.99
C ASN A 197 17.40 -24.19 -8.78
N THR A 198 17.29 -24.40 -10.09
CA THR A 198 18.42 -24.68 -10.99
C THR A 198 18.45 -23.66 -12.11
N GLU A 199 19.64 -23.48 -12.73
CA GLU A 199 19.82 -22.55 -13.85
C GLU A 199 18.86 -22.85 -15.03
N ALA A 200 18.68 -24.13 -15.37
CA ALA A 200 17.78 -24.54 -16.46
C ALA A 200 16.32 -24.17 -16.17
N LEU A 201 15.83 -24.46 -14.96
CA LEU A 201 14.46 -24.15 -14.52
C LEU A 201 14.25 -22.63 -14.38
N ALA A 202 15.27 -21.90 -13.92
CA ALA A 202 15.22 -20.45 -13.83
C ALA A 202 15.14 -19.81 -15.23
N LYS A 203 15.89 -20.32 -16.22
CA LYS A 203 15.77 -19.89 -17.64
C LYS A 203 14.39 -20.18 -18.22
N GLU A 204 13.84 -21.37 -17.94
CA GLU A 204 12.49 -21.73 -18.38
C GLU A 204 11.44 -20.76 -17.79
N PHE A 205 11.54 -20.49 -16.48
CA PHE A 205 10.66 -19.54 -15.81
C PHE A 205 10.71 -18.15 -16.43
N ILE A 206 11.92 -17.59 -16.64
CA ILE A 206 12.09 -16.28 -17.27
C ILE A 206 11.52 -16.28 -18.68
N THR A 207 11.72 -17.34 -19.44
CA THR A 207 11.19 -17.45 -20.81
C THR A 207 9.66 -17.41 -20.81
N LYS A 208 9.00 -18.15 -19.90
CA LYS A 208 7.55 -18.11 -19.72
C LYS A 208 7.07 -16.73 -19.28
N ALA A 209 7.74 -16.14 -18.28
CA ALA A 209 7.40 -14.80 -17.78
C ALA A 209 7.52 -13.75 -18.89
N ARG A 210 8.59 -13.80 -19.68
CA ARG A 210 8.79 -12.91 -20.84
C ARG A 210 7.73 -13.10 -21.91
N THR A 211 7.35 -14.32 -22.19
CA THR A 211 6.29 -14.61 -23.15
C THR A 211 4.96 -14.01 -22.71
N ILE A 212 4.61 -14.15 -21.45
CA ILE A 212 3.40 -13.54 -20.88
C ILE A 212 3.46 -12.02 -20.94
N PHE A 213 4.60 -11.43 -20.54
CA PHE A 213 4.83 -9.99 -20.59
C PHE A 213 4.62 -9.42 -22.00
N LEU A 214 5.15 -10.08 -23.04
CA LEU A 214 4.96 -9.66 -24.43
C LEU A 214 3.52 -9.87 -24.92
N ASN A 215 2.88 -10.97 -24.53
CA ASN A 215 1.51 -11.25 -24.89
C ASN A 215 0.51 -10.28 -24.25
N MET A 216 0.78 -9.76 -23.05
CA MET A 216 -0.05 -8.76 -22.41
C MET A 216 -0.03 -7.40 -23.13
N GLN A 217 0.96 -7.13 -23.96
CA GLN A 217 1.06 -5.89 -24.73
C GLN A 217 0.16 -5.88 -25.97
N THR A 218 -0.37 -7.03 -26.35
CA THR A 218 -1.25 -7.17 -27.52
C THR A 218 -2.70 -7.39 -27.08
N PRO A 219 -3.70 -6.90 -27.86
CA PRO A 219 -5.09 -7.09 -27.53
C PRO A 219 -5.47 -8.58 -27.43
N THR A 220 -5.82 -9.04 -26.24
CA THR A 220 -6.15 -10.45 -25.97
C THR A 220 -7.22 -10.56 -24.88
N PRO A 221 -8.11 -11.58 -24.93
CA PRO A 221 -9.05 -11.86 -23.85
C PRO A 221 -8.47 -12.77 -22.75
N ASN A 222 -7.21 -13.22 -22.88
CA ASN A 222 -6.70 -14.33 -22.10
C ASN A 222 -6.21 -13.95 -20.69
N PHE A 223 -5.91 -12.67 -20.44
CA PHE A 223 -5.29 -12.22 -19.19
C PHE A 223 -6.21 -11.41 -18.28
N ASN A 224 -7.47 -11.16 -18.66
CA ASN A 224 -8.49 -10.58 -17.75
C ASN A 224 -9.33 -11.67 -17.08
N ALA A 225 -10.14 -11.30 -16.04
CA ALA A 225 -10.96 -12.26 -15.31
C ALA A 225 -12.37 -12.43 -15.85
N TRP A 226 -12.77 -11.70 -16.87
CA TRP A 226 -14.18 -11.66 -17.28
C TRP A 226 -14.81 -13.04 -17.49
N ARG A 227 -14.08 -13.92 -18.15
CA ARG A 227 -14.54 -15.30 -18.36
C ARG A 227 -14.55 -16.12 -17.06
N GLN A 228 -13.58 -15.93 -16.16
CA GLN A 228 -13.44 -16.69 -14.92
C GLN A 228 -14.55 -16.39 -13.92
N VAL A 229 -15.07 -15.15 -13.93
CA VAL A 229 -16.21 -14.75 -13.08
C VAL A 229 -17.57 -14.98 -13.72
N GLY A 230 -17.63 -15.70 -14.86
CA GLY A 230 -18.90 -16.00 -15.54
C GLY A 230 -19.51 -14.76 -16.23
N GLY A 231 -18.68 -13.82 -16.67
CA GLY A 231 -19.13 -12.60 -17.34
C GLY A 231 -19.96 -12.87 -18.60
N TYR A 232 -21.05 -12.14 -18.74
CA TYR A 232 -21.98 -12.28 -19.87
C TYR A 232 -21.54 -11.49 -21.09
N GLY A 233 -21.90 -11.97 -22.26
CA GLY A 233 -21.70 -11.29 -23.52
C GLY A 233 -20.32 -11.55 -24.15
N ARG A 234 -19.77 -10.53 -24.81
CA ARG A 234 -18.51 -10.65 -25.54
C ARG A 234 -17.31 -10.68 -24.60
N ASP A 235 -16.27 -11.39 -25.04
CA ASP A 235 -14.97 -11.35 -24.37
C ASP A 235 -14.40 -9.93 -24.35
N ILE A 236 -13.76 -9.60 -23.26
CA ILE A 236 -13.07 -8.34 -23.07
C ILE A 236 -11.68 -8.45 -23.74
N LEU A 237 -11.37 -7.53 -24.63
CA LEU A 237 -10.06 -7.39 -25.23
C LEU A 237 -9.23 -6.35 -24.46
N THR A 238 -8.16 -6.80 -23.81
CA THR A 238 -7.30 -5.95 -22.99
C THR A 238 -5.86 -6.02 -23.45
N TRP A 239 -5.13 -4.93 -23.26
CA TRP A 239 -3.68 -4.84 -23.50
C TRP A 239 -3.08 -3.90 -22.46
N SER A 240 -1.80 -4.04 -22.18
CA SER A 240 -1.07 -3.23 -21.21
C SER A 240 0.14 -2.58 -21.84
N LYS A 241 0.48 -1.38 -21.39
CA LYS A 241 1.74 -0.75 -21.79
C LYS A 241 2.90 -1.39 -21.02
N PRO A 242 4.09 -1.51 -21.60
CA PRO A 242 5.26 -2.11 -20.95
C PRO A 242 5.60 -1.47 -19.60
N GLU A 243 5.49 -0.13 -19.49
CA GLU A 243 5.76 0.64 -18.27
C GLU A 243 4.75 0.41 -17.15
N ASP A 244 3.54 -0.05 -17.47
CA ASP A 244 2.47 -0.29 -16.51
C ASP A 244 2.45 -1.74 -16.02
N ILE A 245 3.23 -2.63 -16.61
CA ILE A 245 3.33 -4.02 -16.20
C ILE A 245 4.30 -4.14 -15.02
N VAL A 246 3.83 -4.75 -13.93
CA VAL A 246 4.62 -5.07 -12.74
C VAL A 246 4.73 -6.58 -12.57
N PHE A 247 5.86 -7.03 -12.07
CA PHE A 247 6.10 -8.41 -11.74
C PHE A 247 6.40 -8.57 -10.24
N LEU A 248 5.44 -9.10 -9.50
CA LEU A 248 5.58 -9.45 -8.09
C LEU A 248 6.22 -10.84 -8.00
N VAL A 249 7.36 -10.95 -7.34
CA VAL A 249 8.13 -12.19 -7.22
C VAL A 249 8.48 -12.43 -5.76
N ARG A 250 8.41 -13.69 -5.34
CA ARG A 250 8.82 -14.09 -3.99
C ARG A 250 10.34 -13.95 -3.83
N ASN A 251 10.79 -13.46 -2.68
CA ASN A 251 12.20 -13.11 -2.41
C ASN A 251 13.18 -14.25 -2.69
N ASP A 252 12.86 -15.49 -2.30
CA ASP A 252 13.71 -16.66 -2.52
C ASP A 252 13.91 -16.94 -4.03
N ILE A 253 12.83 -16.81 -4.80
CA ILE A 253 12.89 -16.95 -6.26
C ILE A 253 13.69 -15.81 -6.90
N GLY A 254 13.46 -14.58 -6.42
CA GLY A 254 14.24 -13.42 -6.86
C GLY A 254 15.74 -13.61 -6.66
N ALA A 255 16.15 -14.14 -5.50
CA ALA A 255 17.56 -14.44 -5.24
C ALA A 255 18.15 -15.47 -6.22
N TYR A 256 17.41 -16.52 -6.57
CA TYR A 256 17.86 -17.50 -7.59
C TYR A 256 17.99 -16.87 -8.98
N LEU A 257 17.06 -16.02 -9.36
CA LEU A 257 17.09 -15.32 -10.66
C LEU A 257 18.28 -14.37 -10.74
N ASP A 258 18.59 -13.67 -9.67
CA ASP A 258 19.68 -12.69 -9.62
C ASP A 258 21.06 -13.36 -9.73
N VAL A 259 21.26 -14.48 -9.05
CA VAL A 259 22.55 -15.17 -8.97
C VAL A 259 22.81 -16.03 -10.22
N ASN A 260 21.83 -16.79 -10.69
CA ASN A 260 22.05 -17.85 -11.67
C ASN A 260 21.80 -17.46 -13.12
N VAL A 261 20.96 -16.47 -13.38
CA VAL A 261 20.49 -16.21 -14.76
C VAL A 261 20.86 -14.83 -15.25
N LEU A 262 20.71 -13.80 -14.42
CA LEU A 262 20.92 -12.42 -14.86
C LEU A 262 22.39 -12.02 -14.93
N ALA A 263 23.24 -12.68 -14.15
CA ALA A 263 24.69 -12.40 -14.16
C ALA A 263 25.41 -12.93 -15.42
N GLN A 264 24.91 -13.98 -16.05
CA GLN A 264 25.65 -14.68 -17.11
C GLN A 264 25.03 -14.62 -18.52
N THR A 265 23.72 -14.41 -18.64
CA THR A 265 23.04 -14.68 -19.93
C THR A 265 22.53 -13.43 -20.66
N PHE A 266 22.35 -12.32 -19.98
CA PHE A 266 21.70 -11.14 -20.57
C PHE A 266 22.48 -9.86 -20.31
N ASN A 267 23.22 -9.41 -21.30
CA ASN A 267 23.64 -8.00 -21.44
C ASN A 267 22.43 -7.08 -21.78
N ILE A 268 21.21 -7.50 -21.43
CA ILE A 268 19.97 -6.76 -21.66
C ILE A 268 19.55 -6.13 -20.34
N ASP A 269 19.24 -4.84 -20.38
CA ASP A 269 18.78 -4.06 -19.24
C ASP A 269 17.55 -4.73 -18.60
N ARG A 270 17.57 -4.97 -17.27
CA ARG A 270 16.50 -5.64 -16.51
C ARG A 270 15.13 -5.00 -16.75
N SER A 271 15.10 -3.68 -16.83
CA SER A 271 13.89 -2.89 -17.04
C SER A 271 13.19 -3.20 -18.36
N VAL A 272 13.97 -3.56 -19.39
CA VAL A 272 13.45 -3.93 -20.73
C VAL A 272 12.95 -5.37 -20.77
N LEU A 273 13.45 -6.23 -19.86
CA LEU A 273 13.16 -7.66 -19.93
C LEU A 273 11.80 -8.02 -19.29
N LEU A 274 11.53 -7.52 -18.09
CA LEU A 274 10.39 -7.95 -17.25
C LEU A 274 9.58 -6.77 -16.66
N GLY A 275 9.87 -5.54 -17.08
CA GLY A 275 9.21 -4.36 -16.50
C GLY A 275 9.66 -4.08 -15.07
N ASN A 276 8.74 -3.61 -14.25
CA ASN A 276 9.01 -3.28 -12.84
C ASN A 276 8.90 -4.53 -11.96
N ILE A 277 10.03 -5.06 -11.49
CA ILE A 277 10.04 -6.19 -10.55
C ILE A 277 9.91 -5.67 -9.13
N ILE A 278 8.99 -6.24 -8.36
CA ILE A 278 8.79 -5.97 -6.94
C ILE A 278 8.92 -7.28 -6.18
N TYR A 279 9.82 -7.29 -5.20
CA TYR A 279 10.06 -8.47 -4.37
C TYR A 279 9.14 -8.46 -3.14
N VAL A 280 8.55 -9.62 -2.85
CA VAL A 280 7.69 -9.84 -1.67
C VAL A 280 8.22 -11.04 -0.87
N ASN A 281 8.02 -11.01 0.45
CA ASN A 281 8.50 -12.09 1.32
C ASN A 281 7.80 -13.43 1.03
N ASP A 282 6.49 -13.42 0.95
CA ASP A 282 5.61 -14.57 0.70
C ASP A 282 4.24 -14.08 0.22
N PHE A 283 3.36 -15.01 -0.14
CA PHE A 283 1.96 -14.74 -0.47
C PHE A 283 0.99 -15.38 0.54
N ASN A 284 1.46 -15.67 1.74
CA ASN A 284 0.59 -16.13 2.82
C ASN A 284 -0.27 -15.00 3.36
N GLU A 285 -1.49 -15.32 3.76
CA GLU A 285 -2.41 -14.41 4.41
C GLU A 285 -2.68 -14.89 5.83
N TYR A 286 -2.55 -14.00 6.79
CA TYR A 286 -2.75 -14.27 8.20
C TYR A 286 -3.87 -13.37 8.75
N ASP A 287 -4.62 -13.86 9.74
CA ASP A 287 -5.54 -13.03 10.50
C ASP A 287 -4.83 -12.14 11.52
N ASN A 288 -5.60 -11.31 12.24
CA ASN A 288 -5.08 -10.41 13.27
C ASN A 288 -4.46 -11.17 14.48
N GLU A 289 -4.74 -12.45 14.61
CA GLU A 289 -4.23 -13.33 15.67
C GLU A 289 -2.97 -14.10 15.23
N GLY A 290 -2.57 -13.93 13.95
CA GLY A 290 -1.41 -14.61 13.35
C GLY A 290 -1.70 -16.02 12.85
N THR A 291 -3.00 -16.41 12.74
CA THR A 291 -3.42 -17.68 12.16
C THR A 291 -3.39 -17.61 10.64
N LEU A 292 -2.87 -18.65 9.99
CA LEU A 292 -2.80 -18.73 8.54
C LEU A 292 -4.20 -18.92 7.94
N ILE A 293 -4.70 -17.90 7.21
CA ILE A 293 -5.99 -17.94 6.50
C ILE A 293 -5.83 -18.58 5.10
N PHE A 294 -4.75 -18.19 4.41
CA PHE A 294 -4.45 -18.68 3.06
C PHE A 294 -2.98 -19.06 2.95
N ASP A 295 -2.71 -20.29 2.51
CA ASP A 295 -1.37 -20.78 2.22
C ASP A 295 -0.97 -20.46 0.78
N GLY A 296 -0.17 -19.43 0.63
CA GLY A 296 0.41 -18.97 -0.64
C GLY A 296 1.81 -19.52 -0.93
N SER A 297 2.29 -20.53 -0.18
CA SER A 297 3.65 -21.08 -0.32
C SER A 297 3.94 -21.61 -1.73
N ASN A 298 2.92 -22.05 -2.45
CA ASN A 298 3.02 -22.52 -3.82
C ASN A 298 3.04 -21.40 -4.87
N ILE A 299 2.70 -20.16 -4.49
CA ILE A 299 2.73 -19.01 -5.40
C ILE A 299 4.16 -18.54 -5.52
N VAL A 300 4.67 -18.51 -6.75
CA VAL A 300 6.02 -18.03 -7.08
C VAL A 300 6.03 -16.54 -7.38
N GLY A 301 4.99 -16.07 -8.07
CA GLY A 301 4.85 -14.67 -8.43
C GLY A 301 3.65 -14.39 -9.31
N MET A 302 3.41 -13.12 -9.61
CA MET A 302 2.33 -12.66 -10.47
C MET A 302 2.80 -11.49 -11.35
N ILE A 303 2.54 -11.59 -12.65
CA ILE A 303 2.65 -10.46 -13.58
C ILE A 303 1.27 -9.82 -13.69
N ALA A 304 1.19 -8.53 -13.49
CA ALA A 304 -0.05 -7.78 -13.59
C ALA A 304 0.17 -6.36 -14.14
N ASP A 305 -0.86 -5.80 -14.72
CA ASP A 305 -0.92 -4.36 -14.98
C ASP A 305 -1.10 -3.61 -13.66
N LYS A 306 -0.44 -2.46 -13.45
CA LYS A 306 -0.62 -1.61 -12.26
C LYS A 306 -2.09 -1.25 -12.03
N SER A 307 -2.84 -1.05 -13.11
CA SER A 307 -4.27 -0.76 -13.06
C SER A 307 -5.11 -1.93 -12.49
N TRP A 308 -4.56 -3.13 -12.38
CA TRP A 308 -5.21 -4.23 -11.71
C TRP A 308 -5.41 -3.95 -10.22
N PHE A 309 -4.45 -3.29 -9.58
CA PHE A 309 -4.53 -2.89 -8.20
C PHE A 309 -5.40 -1.64 -8.06
N ARG A 310 -6.53 -1.78 -7.39
CA ARG A 310 -7.46 -0.69 -7.07
C ARG A 310 -7.32 -0.33 -5.59
N ILE A 311 -6.12 0.11 -5.23
CA ILE A 311 -5.77 0.51 -3.87
C ILE A 311 -5.83 2.03 -3.81
N LYS A 312 -6.69 2.57 -2.96
CA LYS A 312 -6.88 4.00 -2.83
C LYS A 312 -7.10 4.40 -1.38
N GLU A 313 -6.47 5.47 -0.98
CA GLU A 313 -6.70 6.11 0.31
C GLU A 313 -7.89 7.06 0.18
N GLN A 314 -8.79 7.03 1.16
CA GLN A 314 -9.85 8.02 1.29
C GLN A 314 -9.48 9.07 2.32
N GLU A 315 -9.11 8.64 3.52
CA GLU A 315 -8.84 9.52 4.64
C GLU A 315 -7.74 8.96 5.52
N THR A 316 -6.88 9.84 6.00
CA THR A 316 -5.93 9.56 7.08
C THR A 316 -6.00 10.74 8.05
N THR A 317 -6.55 10.49 9.25
CA THR A 317 -6.70 11.50 10.30
C THR A 317 -5.99 11.06 11.57
N MET A 318 -5.59 12.04 12.36
CA MET A 318 -5.00 11.81 13.67
C MET A 318 -5.80 12.55 14.72
N ASP A 319 -6.25 11.80 15.71
CA ASP A 319 -7.05 12.29 16.82
C ASP A 319 -6.34 12.02 18.13
N GLU A 320 -6.63 12.86 19.13
CA GLU A 320 -6.14 12.67 20.48
C GLU A 320 -7.28 12.68 21.50
N PHE A 321 -7.08 11.96 22.58
CA PHE A 321 -7.99 11.93 23.69
C PHE A 321 -7.25 11.90 25.03
N TYR A 322 -7.51 12.89 25.90
CA TYR A 322 -7.01 12.87 27.27
C TYR A 322 -7.98 12.15 28.19
N ASN A 323 -7.54 11.06 28.79
CA ASN A 323 -8.29 10.33 29.81
C ASN A 323 -7.90 10.81 31.22
N ALA A 324 -8.74 11.63 31.82
CA ALA A 324 -8.49 12.20 33.16
C ALA A 324 -8.46 11.13 34.26
N ASN A 325 -9.19 10.02 34.09
CA ASN A 325 -9.25 8.95 35.08
C ASN A 325 -7.89 8.25 35.25
N ASN A 326 -7.25 7.96 34.12
CA ASN A 326 -5.94 7.27 34.10
C ASN A 326 -4.76 8.24 33.95
N ARG A 327 -5.03 9.54 33.75
CA ARG A 327 -4.03 10.58 33.46
C ARG A 327 -3.13 10.18 32.27
N THR A 328 -3.76 9.71 31.19
CA THR A 328 -3.10 9.25 29.97
C THR A 328 -3.62 10.02 28.76
N TRP A 329 -2.76 10.21 27.78
CA TRP A 329 -3.11 10.67 26.43
C TRP A 329 -3.14 9.48 25.50
N GLN A 330 -4.18 9.38 24.69
CA GLN A 330 -4.34 8.36 23.67
C GLN A 330 -4.31 9.05 22.31
N TYR A 331 -3.47 8.55 21.43
CA TYR A 331 -3.33 9.01 20.07
C TYR A 331 -3.86 7.96 19.12
N TYR A 332 -4.67 8.39 18.17
CA TYR A 332 -5.33 7.52 17.22
C TYR A 332 -4.99 7.98 15.81
N LEU A 333 -4.33 7.13 15.05
CA LEU A 333 -4.17 7.30 13.61
C LEU A 333 -5.25 6.48 12.92
N ASN A 334 -6.20 7.14 12.28
CA ASN A 334 -7.31 6.52 11.55
C ASN A 334 -6.98 6.50 10.07
N CYS A 335 -7.07 5.33 9.44
CA CYS A 335 -6.79 5.13 8.03
C CYS A 335 -7.95 4.44 7.34
N VAL A 336 -8.66 5.17 6.47
CA VAL A 336 -9.75 4.62 5.66
C VAL A 336 -9.26 4.39 4.25
N ARG A 337 -9.28 3.12 3.78
CA ARG A 337 -8.73 2.73 2.49
C ARG A 337 -9.62 1.74 1.76
N MET A 338 -9.47 1.72 0.45
CA MET A 338 -10.06 0.75 -0.45
C MET A 338 -8.96 -0.19 -0.96
N TYR A 339 -9.14 -1.48 -0.73
CA TYR A 339 -8.32 -2.54 -1.31
C TYR A 339 -9.20 -3.41 -2.20
N SER A 340 -8.96 -3.33 -3.49
CA SER A 340 -9.72 -4.08 -4.48
C SER A 340 -8.84 -4.37 -5.70
N TYR A 341 -9.32 -5.21 -6.61
CA TYR A 341 -8.65 -5.47 -7.88
C TYR A 341 -9.63 -5.44 -9.03
N SER A 342 -9.13 -5.09 -10.22
CA SER A 342 -9.90 -4.99 -11.45
C SER A 342 -10.14 -6.37 -12.07
N LEU A 343 -11.36 -6.61 -12.54
CA LEU A 343 -11.68 -7.78 -13.36
C LEU A 343 -11.26 -7.59 -14.83
N PHE A 344 -11.04 -6.35 -15.24
CA PHE A 344 -10.77 -5.97 -16.62
C PHE A 344 -9.29 -5.86 -16.95
N SER A 345 -8.43 -5.64 -15.96
CA SER A 345 -6.98 -5.46 -16.17
C SER A 345 -6.26 -6.79 -16.33
N ASN A 346 -5.15 -6.78 -17.09
CA ASN A 346 -4.35 -7.96 -17.38
C ASN A 346 -3.60 -8.45 -16.14
N ARG A 347 -3.59 -9.78 -15.95
CA ARG A 347 -2.81 -10.50 -14.95
C ARG A 347 -2.57 -11.95 -15.33
N SER A 348 -1.47 -12.51 -14.84
CA SER A 348 -1.14 -13.94 -14.91
C SER A 348 -0.25 -14.32 -13.75
N GLY A 349 -0.48 -15.46 -13.15
CA GLY A 349 0.26 -15.95 -12.00
C GLY A 349 1.11 -17.17 -12.29
N PHE A 350 2.05 -17.45 -11.40
CA PHE A 350 2.93 -18.61 -11.46
C PHE A 350 2.84 -19.41 -10.16
N CYS A 351 2.62 -20.71 -10.29
CA CYS A 351 2.61 -21.65 -9.19
C CYS A 351 3.56 -22.81 -9.43
N ASN A 352 4.12 -23.36 -8.35
CA ASN A 352 5.03 -24.49 -8.41
C ASN A 352 4.36 -25.86 -8.25
N CYS A 353 3.03 -25.95 -8.22
CA CYS A 353 2.30 -27.20 -8.08
C CYS A 353 1.28 -27.41 -9.20
N THR A 354 1.04 -28.70 -9.53
CA THR A 354 0.04 -29.15 -10.52
C THR A 354 -1.37 -29.19 -9.98
N SER A 355 -1.56 -29.22 -8.66
CA SER A 355 -2.85 -29.05 -8.00
C SER A 355 -3.16 -27.56 -7.97
N LYS A 356 -4.35 -27.18 -8.38
CA LYS A 356 -4.84 -25.79 -8.37
C LYS A 356 -4.39 -25.11 -7.07
N CYS A 357 -3.78 -23.94 -7.16
CA CYS A 357 -3.55 -23.05 -6.00
C CYS A 357 -4.88 -22.58 -5.37
N SER A 358 -5.95 -23.29 -5.67
CA SER A 358 -7.28 -23.08 -5.18
C SER A 358 -7.60 -24.16 -4.17
N SER A 359 -7.76 -23.78 -2.98
CA SER A 359 -8.43 -24.41 -1.86
C SER A 359 -7.56 -24.60 -0.64
N ASN A 360 -7.69 -23.66 0.24
CA ASN A 360 -8.07 -23.94 1.64
C ASN A 360 -8.47 -22.59 2.25
N ARG A 361 -9.57 -21.99 1.77
CA ARG A 361 -10.35 -21.19 2.70
C ARG A 361 -11.07 -22.20 3.57
N ASN A 362 -10.59 -22.40 4.78
CA ASN A 362 -11.47 -22.93 5.81
C ASN A 362 -12.63 -21.94 5.91
N GLU A 363 -13.80 -22.37 5.45
CA GLU A 363 -15.06 -21.68 5.67
C GLU A 363 -15.26 -21.56 7.19
N PHE A 364 -15.24 -20.31 7.67
CA PHE A 364 -15.82 -19.94 8.94
C PHE A 364 -16.98 -18.99 8.71
#